data_467f513226ef642c547da6d51b5f9325
#
_entry.id   467f513226ef642c547da6d51b5f9325
#
_cell.length_a   1.000
_cell.length_b   1.000
_cell.length_c   1.000
_cell.angle_alpha   90.00
_cell.angle_beta   90.00
_cell.angle_gamma   90.00
#
_symmetry.space_group_name_H-M   'P 1'
#
loop_
_entity.id
_entity.type
_entity.pdbx_description
1 polymer ?
#
loop_
_entity_poly.entity_id
_entity_poly.type
_entity_poly.pdbx_seq_one_letter_code
_entity_poly.pdbx_strand_id
1 'polypeptide(L)'
;MTATLTDKPAATAEQAVCPGCGTYAAGAAVLLRGRDRLTGAPGQFSVLACPACALAFTYPRLRPEEFALYYPQSYSAYEPNVSERRSLGERLGALQRQAIVRFGPYRKVWERPPGRLLDVGCGTGDLAALFAGRGWSAAGIEPSAAAAEHARAVGVEAVTGTLADAPWEDGEFDAILFNHSLEHIDDPAGAVAAAARLLRPGGLLAIAVPNFGSWHRRLFGSAWFQLDLPRHLQHFDRNSLSILVEAAGLRPVEITAASMRPSPLGSFQYATLGRLRFEGRGFRLLAWALAPLLFLSDRLAAGDCLHLVAET
;
A
#
# COMPACT_ATOMS: atom_id res chain seq x y z
N MET A 1 5.74 -26.93 -20.16
CA MET A 1 6.33 -27.65 -19.01
C MET A 1 5.67 -27.07 -17.77
N THR A 2 4.70 -27.74 -17.20
CA THR A 2 3.99 -27.38 -15.97
C THR A 2 4.91 -27.69 -14.81
N ALA A 3 5.47 -26.65 -14.19
CA ALA A 3 6.20 -26.79 -12.94
C ALA A 3 5.21 -27.23 -11.86
N THR A 4 5.28 -28.47 -11.44
CA THR A 4 4.59 -28.98 -10.26
C THR A 4 5.16 -28.28 -9.04
N LEU A 5 4.37 -27.33 -8.50
CA LEU A 5 4.61 -26.78 -7.17
C LEU A 5 4.32 -27.89 -6.16
N THR A 6 5.36 -28.66 -5.84
CA THR A 6 5.33 -29.61 -4.71
C THR A 6 5.10 -28.81 -3.43
N ASP A 7 4.23 -29.32 -2.55
CA ASP A 7 4.08 -28.85 -1.17
C ASP A 7 5.46 -28.59 -0.55
N LYS A 8 5.88 -27.34 -0.53
CA LYS A 8 7.07 -26.97 0.22
C LYS A 8 6.77 -27.19 1.70
N PRO A 9 7.64 -27.93 2.41
CA PRO A 9 7.54 -27.95 3.86
C PRO A 9 7.54 -26.50 4.34
N ALA A 10 6.66 -26.19 5.27
CA ALA A 10 6.59 -24.85 5.86
C ALA A 10 8.00 -24.48 6.31
N ALA A 11 8.64 -23.56 5.58
CA ALA A 11 9.98 -23.10 5.93
C ALA A 11 9.90 -22.64 7.39
N THR A 12 10.80 -23.17 8.24
CA THR A 12 10.75 -22.88 9.66
C THR A 12 11.01 -21.40 9.89
N ALA A 13 10.23 -20.76 10.74
CA ALA A 13 10.36 -19.32 11.05
C ALA A 13 11.78 -18.93 11.54
N GLU A 14 12.59 -19.91 11.91
CA GLU A 14 13.96 -19.74 12.40
C GLU A 14 14.95 -19.16 11.37
N GLN A 15 14.64 -19.25 10.07
CA GLN A 15 15.46 -18.71 8.98
C GLN A 15 14.97 -17.37 8.42
N ALA A 16 13.85 -16.85 8.95
CA ALA A 16 13.30 -15.60 8.46
C ALA A 16 14.15 -14.41 8.91
N VAL A 17 14.41 -13.48 7.99
CA VAL A 17 15.03 -12.18 8.27
C VAL A 17 13.95 -11.11 8.23
N CYS A 18 13.91 -10.26 9.25
CA CYS A 18 12.97 -9.14 9.30
C CYS A 18 13.35 -8.09 8.26
N PRO A 19 12.44 -7.70 7.35
CA PRO A 19 12.72 -6.71 6.32
C PRO A 19 12.86 -5.27 6.85
N GLY A 20 12.38 -5.01 8.07
CA GLY A 20 12.45 -3.69 8.67
C GLY A 20 13.73 -3.40 9.44
N CYS A 21 14.34 -4.41 10.08
CA CYS A 21 15.54 -4.21 10.90
C CYS A 21 16.70 -5.17 10.58
N GLY A 22 16.53 -6.06 9.62
CA GLY A 22 17.58 -7.02 9.23
C GLY A 22 17.87 -8.13 10.25
N THR A 23 17.20 -8.15 11.40
CA THR A 23 17.44 -9.14 12.44
C THR A 23 16.85 -10.50 12.07
N TYR A 24 17.55 -11.59 12.40
CA TYR A 24 16.98 -12.92 12.31
C TYR A 24 15.75 -13.05 13.23
N ALA A 25 14.65 -13.52 12.68
CA ALA A 25 13.38 -13.65 13.39
C ALA A 25 13.30 -15.00 14.14
N ALA A 26 14.41 -15.51 14.66
CA ALA A 26 14.42 -16.71 15.49
C ALA A 26 13.47 -16.51 16.68
N GLY A 27 12.52 -17.43 16.87
CA GLY A 27 11.48 -17.30 17.90
C GLY A 27 10.36 -16.32 17.55
N ALA A 28 10.25 -15.82 16.32
CA ALA A 28 9.16 -14.96 15.89
C ALA A 28 7.79 -15.63 16.10
N ALA A 29 6.88 -14.89 16.74
CA ALA A 29 5.51 -15.36 16.92
C ALA A 29 4.77 -15.37 15.57
N VAL A 30 4.07 -16.47 15.29
CA VAL A 30 3.13 -16.57 14.17
C VAL A 30 1.84 -15.87 14.59
N LEU A 31 1.56 -14.71 13.99
CA LEU A 31 0.35 -13.93 14.29
C LEU A 31 -0.87 -14.44 13.52
N LEU A 32 -0.68 -14.81 12.26
CA LEU A 32 -1.73 -15.32 11.38
C LEU A 32 -1.13 -16.33 10.40
N ARG A 33 -2.00 -17.22 9.88
CA ARG A 33 -1.73 -18.06 8.72
C ARG A 33 -2.82 -17.88 7.69
N GLY A 34 -2.44 -17.87 6.43
CA GLY A 34 -3.40 -17.67 5.34
C GLY A 34 -2.84 -18.08 4.00
N ARG A 35 -3.66 -17.84 2.99
CA ARG A 35 -3.37 -18.16 1.59
C ARG A 35 -3.79 -17.00 0.71
N ASP A 36 -3.43 -17.03 -0.57
CA ASP A 36 -3.98 -16.12 -1.55
C ASP A 36 -5.50 -16.30 -1.67
N ARG A 37 -6.24 -15.25 -1.39
CA ARG A 37 -7.70 -15.21 -1.51
C ARG A 37 -8.16 -14.39 -2.71
N LEU A 38 -7.27 -13.60 -3.30
CA LEU A 38 -7.60 -12.75 -4.44
C LEU A 38 -7.62 -13.57 -5.74
N THR A 39 -6.53 -14.27 -6.05
CA THR A 39 -6.43 -15.08 -7.27
C THR A 39 -6.71 -16.56 -7.01
N GLY A 40 -6.58 -17.01 -5.76
CA GLY A 40 -6.68 -18.43 -5.39
C GLY A 40 -5.42 -19.22 -5.74
N ALA A 41 -4.31 -18.54 -6.00
CA ALA A 41 -3.03 -19.21 -6.28
C ALA A 41 -2.60 -20.09 -5.09
N PRO A 42 -1.95 -21.24 -5.34
CA PRO A 42 -1.56 -22.18 -4.30
C PRO A 42 -0.47 -21.59 -3.40
N GLY A 43 -0.44 -22.04 -2.15
CA GLY A 43 0.57 -21.64 -1.17
C GLY A 43 -0.03 -21.34 0.20
N GLN A 44 0.77 -21.57 1.24
CA GLN A 44 0.44 -21.22 2.61
C GLN A 44 1.49 -20.22 3.13
N PHE A 45 1.01 -19.16 3.73
CA PHE A 45 1.85 -18.07 4.24
C PHE A 45 1.54 -17.80 5.70
N SER A 46 2.55 -17.40 6.44
CA SER A 46 2.44 -16.95 7.82
C SER A 46 2.74 -15.46 7.89
N VAL A 47 2.09 -14.76 8.79
CA VAL A 47 2.50 -13.43 9.22
C VAL A 47 3.26 -13.60 10.52
N LEU A 48 4.53 -13.23 10.53
CA LEU A 48 5.43 -13.31 11.67
C LEU A 48 5.60 -11.94 12.32
N ALA A 49 5.73 -11.90 13.65
CA ALA A 49 6.13 -10.68 14.36
C ALA A 49 7.63 -10.70 14.63
N CYS A 50 8.33 -9.65 14.20
CA CYS A 50 9.73 -9.49 14.53
C CYS A 50 9.92 -9.25 16.04
N PRO A 51 10.75 -10.04 16.75
CA PRO A 51 10.96 -9.85 18.18
C PRO A 51 11.76 -8.58 18.51
N ALA A 52 12.49 -8.02 17.55
CA ALA A 52 13.35 -6.84 17.75
C ALA A 52 12.62 -5.52 17.49
N CYS A 53 11.86 -5.39 16.39
CA CYS A 53 11.23 -4.14 15.98
C CYS A 53 9.69 -4.21 15.92
N ALA A 54 9.09 -5.35 16.28
CA ALA A 54 7.65 -5.61 16.25
C ALA A 54 6.97 -5.51 14.87
N LEU A 55 7.71 -5.28 13.77
CA LEU A 55 7.15 -5.30 12.43
C LEU A 55 6.57 -6.68 12.14
N ALA A 56 5.33 -6.72 11.69
CA ALA A 56 4.71 -7.94 11.17
C ALA A 56 5.05 -8.09 9.68
N PHE A 57 5.43 -9.30 9.25
CA PHE A 57 5.82 -9.55 7.86
C PHE A 57 5.43 -10.94 7.38
N THR A 58 5.20 -11.06 6.08
CA THR A 58 4.81 -12.31 5.41
C THR A 58 6.00 -13.25 5.24
N TYR A 59 5.78 -14.54 5.53
CA TYR A 59 6.76 -15.62 5.34
C TYR A 59 6.08 -16.92 4.86
N PRO A 60 6.68 -17.71 3.93
CA PRO A 60 7.89 -17.39 3.18
C PRO A 60 7.67 -16.21 2.22
N ARG A 61 8.75 -15.51 1.85
CA ARG A 61 8.72 -14.50 0.81
C ARG A 61 8.64 -15.13 -0.57
N LEU A 62 7.97 -14.42 -1.50
CA LEU A 62 7.95 -14.82 -2.90
C LEU A 62 9.33 -14.66 -3.50
N ARG A 63 9.72 -15.64 -4.31
CA ARG A 63 10.89 -15.52 -5.17
C ARG A 63 10.47 -14.78 -6.46
N PRO A 64 11.41 -14.13 -7.16
CA PRO A 64 11.09 -13.36 -8.38
C PRO A 64 10.31 -14.18 -9.43
N GLU A 65 10.62 -15.45 -9.60
CA GLU A 65 9.93 -16.34 -10.54
C GLU A 65 8.50 -16.72 -10.13
N GLU A 66 8.13 -16.51 -8.87
CA GLU A 66 6.80 -16.77 -8.33
C GLU A 66 5.86 -15.56 -8.48
N PHE A 67 6.38 -14.34 -8.72
CA PHE A 67 5.57 -13.12 -8.79
C PHE A 67 4.43 -13.21 -9.82
N ALA A 68 4.72 -13.70 -11.03
CA ALA A 68 3.71 -13.80 -12.08
C ALA A 68 2.47 -14.63 -11.69
N LEU A 69 2.61 -15.56 -10.75
CA LEU A 69 1.51 -16.39 -10.26
C LEU A 69 0.52 -15.59 -9.39
N TYR A 70 1.04 -14.61 -8.62
CA TYR A 70 0.26 -13.83 -7.66
C TYR A 70 -0.10 -12.43 -8.17
N TYR A 71 0.56 -11.96 -9.24
CA TYR A 71 0.29 -10.69 -9.92
C TYR A 71 -0.15 -10.95 -11.36
N PRO A 72 -1.41 -11.35 -11.60
CA PRO A 72 -1.92 -11.54 -12.95
C PRO A 72 -1.94 -10.21 -13.72
N GLN A 73 -1.91 -10.27 -15.05
CA GLN A 73 -1.98 -9.06 -15.89
C GLN A 73 -3.25 -8.22 -15.64
N SER A 74 -4.32 -8.83 -15.17
CA SER A 74 -5.57 -8.18 -14.73
C SER A 74 -5.52 -7.66 -13.29
N TYR A 75 -4.34 -7.52 -12.68
CA TYR A 75 -4.23 -6.93 -11.34
C TYR A 75 -4.66 -5.46 -11.39
N SER A 76 -5.65 -5.10 -10.55
CA SER A 76 -6.35 -3.80 -10.64
C SER A 76 -5.44 -2.56 -10.52
N ALA A 77 -4.27 -2.70 -9.90
CA ALA A 77 -3.29 -1.61 -9.84
C ALA A 77 -2.65 -1.30 -11.20
N TYR A 78 -2.74 -2.22 -12.17
CA TYR A 78 -2.19 -2.06 -13.53
C TYR A 78 -3.26 -1.73 -14.58
N GLU A 79 -4.55 -1.73 -14.18
CA GLU A 79 -5.63 -1.37 -15.10
C GLU A 79 -5.85 0.14 -15.09
N PRO A 80 -5.66 0.82 -16.25
CA PRO A 80 -5.90 2.25 -16.33
C PRO A 80 -7.39 2.55 -16.12
N ASN A 81 -7.68 3.55 -15.29
CA ASN A 81 -9.02 4.11 -15.14
C ASN A 81 -9.43 4.95 -16.38
N VAL A 82 -9.14 4.45 -17.60
CA VAL A 82 -9.39 5.19 -18.85
C VAL A 82 -10.78 4.88 -19.35
N SER A 83 -11.70 5.82 -19.19
CA SER A 83 -12.91 5.90 -19.97
C SER A 83 -12.77 7.04 -20.98
N GLU A 84 -12.87 6.71 -22.25
CA GLU A 84 -12.72 7.66 -23.39
C GLU A 84 -13.84 8.71 -23.47
N ARG A 85 -14.87 8.63 -22.64
CA ARG A 85 -15.98 9.60 -22.61
C ARG A 85 -16.15 10.19 -21.20
N ARG A 86 -15.86 11.46 -21.05
CA ARG A 86 -16.12 12.24 -19.82
C ARG A 86 -17.63 12.32 -19.52
N SER A 87 -18.19 11.23 -19.02
CA SER A 87 -19.56 11.19 -18.54
C SER A 87 -19.72 12.03 -17.26
N LEU A 88 -20.95 12.40 -16.91
CA LEU A 88 -21.25 13.09 -15.64
C LEU A 88 -20.71 12.27 -14.43
N GLY A 89 -20.79 10.93 -14.51
CA GLY A 89 -20.26 10.03 -13.48
C GLY A 89 -18.75 10.14 -13.28
N GLU A 90 -17.98 10.37 -14.35
CA GLU A 90 -16.52 10.55 -14.28
C GLU A 90 -16.12 11.89 -13.69
N ARG A 91 -16.88 12.96 -13.99
CA ARG A 91 -16.67 14.27 -13.34
C ARG A 91 -16.90 14.18 -11.84
N LEU A 92 -17.98 13.50 -11.42
CA LEU A 92 -18.25 13.24 -10.01
C LEU A 92 -17.16 12.35 -9.37
N GLY A 93 -16.68 11.32 -10.07
CA GLY A 93 -15.57 10.50 -9.63
C GLY A 93 -14.26 11.28 -9.48
N ALA A 94 -13.96 12.20 -10.40
CA ALA A 94 -12.80 13.08 -10.30
C ALA A 94 -12.90 14.02 -9.10
N LEU A 95 -14.06 14.63 -8.87
CA LEU A 95 -14.31 15.47 -7.69
C LEU A 95 -14.17 14.66 -6.39
N GLN A 96 -14.66 13.43 -6.38
CA GLN A 96 -14.54 12.54 -5.23
C GLN A 96 -13.07 12.19 -4.96
N ARG A 97 -12.27 11.86 -5.99
CA ARG A 97 -10.83 11.63 -5.84
C ARG A 97 -10.10 12.85 -5.30
N GLN A 98 -10.39 14.05 -5.84
CA GLN A 98 -9.82 15.29 -5.32
C GLN A 98 -10.21 15.54 -3.85
N ALA A 99 -11.46 15.26 -3.47
CA ALA A 99 -11.90 15.38 -2.08
C ALA A 99 -11.16 14.41 -1.16
N ILE A 100 -10.93 13.16 -1.60
CA ILE A 100 -10.15 12.17 -0.84
C ILE A 100 -8.71 12.67 -0.63
N VAL A 101 -8.06 13.21 -1.64
CA VAL A 101 -6.70 13.74 -1.51
C VAL A 101 -6.68 14.99 -0.64
N ARG A 102 -7.63 15.91 -0.84
CA ARG A 102 -7.71 17.20 -0.12
C ARG A 102 -8.03 17.04 1.38
N PHE A 103 -8.87 16.09 1.74
CA PHE A 103 -9.36 15.90 3.11
C PHE A 103 -8.88 14.60 3.76
N GLY A 104 -8.14 13.78 3.02
CA GLY A 104 -7.63 12.48 3.43
C GLY A 104 -6.12 12.46 3.72
N PRO A 105 -5.46 11.35 3.38
CA PRO A 105 -4.08 11.07 3.79
C PRO A 105 -3.04 12.09 3.32
N TYR A 106 -3.32 12.74 2.20
CA TYR A 106 -2.36 13.66 1.56
C TYR A 106 -2.66 15.13 1.82
N ARG A 107 -3.59 15.44 2.75
CA ARG A 107 -4.04 16.79 3.03
C ARG A 107 -2.87 17.76 3.30
N LYS A 108 -1.91 17.37 4.12
CA LYS A 108 -0.75 18.22 4.43
C LYS A 108 0.11 18.55 3.21
N VAL A 109 0.27 17.58 2.29
CA VAL A 109 0.97 17.82 1.02
C VAL A 109 0.10 18.68 0.09
N TRP A 110 -1.21 18.40 0.05
CA TRP A 110 -2.17 19.15 -0.77
C TRP A 110 -2.28 20.63 -0.40
N GLU A 111 -2.12 20.97 0.88
CA GLU A 111 -2.17 22.34 1.40
C GLU A 111 -0.88 23.13 1.17
N ARG A 112 0.23 22.46 0.82
CA ARG A 112 1.48 23.15 0.50
C ARG A 112 1.44 23.84 -0.87
N PRO A 113 2.24 24.91 -1.06
CA PRO A 113 2.52 25.44 -2.39
C PRO A 113 3.07 24.33 -3.30
N PRO A 114 2.69 24.32 -4.58
CA PRO A 114 3.22 23.35 -5.54
C PRO A 114 4.75 23.42 -5.64
N GLY A 115 5.38 22.27 -5.70
CA GLY A 115 6.82 22.06 -5.86
C GLY A 115 7.05 20.79 -6.68
N ARG A 116 8.11 20.04 -6.38
CA ARG A 116 8.39 18.74 -7.01
C ARG A 116 7.91 17.60 -6.12
N LEU A 117 7.15 16.67 -6.69
CA LEU A 117 6.54 15.54 -6.00
C LEU A 117 6.95 14.23 -6.66
N LEU A 118 7.28 13.21 -5.83
CA LEU A 118 7.52 11.84 -6.27
C LEU A 118 6.44 10.92 -5.71
N ASP A 119 5.81 10.12 -6.57
CA ASP A 119 4.91 9.02 -6.20
C ASP A 119 5.64 7.68 -6.38
N VAL A 120 5.89 6.98 -5.27
CA VAL A 120 6.63 5.71 -5.26
C VAL A 120 5.66 4.54 -5.38
N GLY A 121 5.82 3.74 -6.44
CA GLY A 121 4.82 2.76 -6.85
C GLY A 121 3.60 3.46 -7.45
N CYS A 122 3.84 4.38 -8.39
CA CYS A 122 2.80 5.27 -8.91
C CYS A 122 1.73 4.56 -9.75
N GLY A 123 1.90 3.29 -10.09
CA GLY A 123 0.98 2.54 -10.94
C GLY A 123 0.74 3.28 -12.26
N THR A 124 -0.52 3.50 -12.60
CA THR A 124 -0.95 4.24 -13.80
C THR A 124 -0.84 5.77 -13.68
N GLY A 125 -0.33 6.29 -12.54
CA GLY A 125 -0.07 7.72 -12.35
C GLY A 125 -1.27 8.55 -11.88
N ASP A 126 -2.39 7.95 -11.56
CA ASP A 126 -3.64 8.65 -11.21
C ASP A 126 -3.47 9.66 -10.05
N LEU A 127 -2.74 9.29 -8.99
CA LEU A 127 -2.50 10.17 -7.84
C LEU A 127 -1.54 11.30 -8.20
N ALA A 128 -0.41 10.99 -8.83
CA ALA A 128 0.57 11.97 -9.29
C ALA A 128 -0.06 12.99 -10.26
N ALA A 129 -0.90 12.53 -11.19
CA ALA A 129 -1.63 13.40 -12.13
C ALA A 129 -2.60 14.37 -11.43
N LEU A 130 -3.22 13.96 -10.31
CA LEU A 130 -4.06 14.88 -9.50
C LEU A 130 -3.24 16.03 -8.91
N PHE A 131 -2.02 15.77 -8.45
CA PHE A 131 -1.10 16.79 -7.97
C PHE A 131 -0.56 17.65 -9.13
N ALA A 132 -0.24 17.04 -10.28
CA ALA A 132 0.16 17.78 -11.49
C ALA A 132 -0.93 18.78 -11.90
N GLY A 133 -2.22 18.40 -11.83
CA GLY A 133 -3.36 19.29 -12.09
C GLY A 133 -3.46 20.48 -11.12
N ARG A 134 -2.70 20.48 -10.02
CA ARG A 134 -2.57 21.60 -9.09
C ARG A 134 -1.28 22.41 -9.26
N GLY A 135 -0.48 22.10 -10.27
CA GLY A 135 0.76 22.78 -10.57
C GLY A 135 2.02 22.14 -9.96
N TRP A 136 1.91 20.93 -9.35
CA TRP A 136 3.10 20.20 -8.92
C TRP A 136 3.84 19.62 -10.14
N SER A 137 5.18 19.66 -10.12
CA SER A 137 6.02 18.86 -11.00
C SER A 137 6.00 17.42 -10.50
N ALA A 138 5.15 16.58 -11.10
CA ALA A 138 4.90 15.24 -10.60
C ALA A 138 5.77 14.21 -11.31
N ALA A 139 6.64 13.53 -10.55
CA ALA A 139 7.40 12.36 -10.96
C ALA A 139 6.79 11.09 -10.36
N GLY A 140 7.10 9.95 -10.94
CA GLY A 140 6.70 8.63 -10.45
C GLY A 140 7.77 7.58 -10.70
N ILE A 141 7.84 6.56 -9.84
CA ILE A 141 8.65 5.37 -10.09
C ILE A 141 7.79 4.13 -9.91
N GLU A 142 7.86 3.20 -10.88
CA GLU A 142 6.96 2.05 -10.96
C GLU A 142 7.70 0.84 -11.56
N PRO A 143 7.73 -0.32 -10.90
CA PRO A 143 8.39 -1.51 -11.44
C PRO A 143 7.75 -2.05 -12.73
N SER A 144 6.42 -1.91 -12.90
CA SER A 144 5.71 -2.33 -14.10
C SER A 144 5.93 -1.36 -15.24
N ALA A 145 6.67 -1.78 -16.28
CA ALA A 145 6.90 -0.95 -17.47
C ALA A 145 5.59 -0.50 -18.15
N ALA A 146 4.58 -1.38 -18.20
CA ALA A 146 3.27 -1.07 -18.77
C ALA A 146 2.54 0.00 -17.95
N ALA A 147 2.54 -0.10 -16.61
CA ALA A 147 1.94 0.90 -15.75
C ALA A 147 2.68 2.25 -15.83
N ALA A 148 4.01 2.23 -15.81
CA ALA A 148 4.82 3.43 -15.99
C ALA A 148 4.57 4.13 -17.34
N GLU A 149 4.31 3.38 -18.41
CA GLU A 149 3.94 3.95 -19.72
C GLU A 149 2.59 4.67 -19.63
N HIS A 150 1.60 4.09 -18.96
CA HIS A 150 0.32 4.76 -18.71
C HIS A 150 0.50 6.05 -17.90
N ALA A 151 1.34 6.01 -16.86
CA ALA A 151 1.64 7.19 -16.04
C ALA A 151 2.25 8.31 -16.90
N ARG A 152 3.17 7.98 -17.81
CA ARG A 152 3.70 8.96 -18.78
C ARG A 152 2.62 9.53 -19.70
N ALA A 153 1.70 8.69 -20.16
CA ALA A 153 0.60 9.12 -21.04
C ALA A 153 -0.37 10.12 -20.36
N VAL A 154 -0.47 10.10 -19.03
CA VAL A 154 -1.27 11.08 -18.26
C VAL A 154 -0.46 12.28 -17.75
N GLY A 155 0.79 12.43 -18.20
CA GLY A 155 1.63 13.62 -17.93
C GLY A 155 2.50 13.53 -16.70
N VAL A 156 2.73 12.34 -16.14
CA VAL A 156 3.66 12.10 -15.03
C VAL A 156 5.05 11.78 -15.60
N GLU A 157 6.11 12.36 -15.02
CA GLU A 157 7.50 11.99 -15.30
C GLU A 157 7.79 10.61 -14.70
N ALA A 158 7.31 9.52 -15.35
CA ALA A 158 7.41 8.19 -14.75
C ALA A 158 8.65 7.43 -15.23
N VAL A 159 9.41 6.90 -14.26
CA VAL A 159 10.56 6.03 -14.44
C VAL A 159 10.17 4.58 -14.17
N THR A 160 10.61 3.63 -14.99
CA THR A 160 10.45 2.20 -14.71
C THR A 160 11.59 1.72 -13.84
N GLY A 161 11.28 1.18 -12.66
CA GLY A 161 12.29 0.69 -11.71
C GLY A 161 11.84 0.81 -10.26
N THR A 162 12.81 0.78 -9.36
CA THR A 162 12.63 0.92 -7.91
C THR A 162 13.42 2.11 -7.38
N LEU A 163 13.15 2.52 -6.12
CA LEU A 163 13.90 3.62 -5.49
C LEU A 163 15.42 3.35 -5.38
N ALA A 164 15.84 2.08 -5.39
CA ALA A 164 17.26 1.73 -5.38
C ALA A 164 17.98 2.20 -6.66
N ASP A 165 17.25 2.27 -7.78
CA ASP A 165 17.75 2.64 -9.11
C ASP A 165 17.30 4.07 -9.49
N ALA A 166 16.78 4.85 -8.55
CA ALA A 166 16.20 6.16 -8.81
C ALA A 166 17.23 7.13 -9.41
N PRO A 167 16.91 7.81 -10.52
CA PRO A 167 17.87 8.68 -11.22
C PRO A 167 17.97 10.10 -10.62
N TRP A 168 17.27 10.36 -9.52
CA TRP A 168 17.15 11.69 -8.92
C TRP A 168 18.23 11.96 -7.88
N GLU A 169 18.56 13.25 -7.72
CA GLU A 169 19.56 13.73 -6.78
C GLU A 169 18.99 13.89 -5.35
N ASP A 170 19.89 13.97 -4.37
CA ASP A 170 19.53 14.22 -2.99
C ASP A 170 18.87 15.60 -2.84
N GLY A 171 17.79 15.67 -2.06
CA GLY A 171 17.09 16.92 -1.79
C GLY A 171 16.28 17.46 -2.98
N GLU A 172 15.95 16.65 -3.96
CA GLU A 172 15.27 17.10 -5.18
C GLU A 172 13.76 17.30 -5.00
N PHE A 173 13.13 16.63 -4.00
CA PHE A 173 11.68 16.61 -3.86
C PHE A 173 11.18 17.41 -2.64
N ASP A 174 10.07 18.12 -2.86
CA ASP A 174 9.27 18.79 -1.83
C ASP A 174 8.36 17.85 -1.08
N ALA A 175 7.88 16.81 -1.78
CA ALA A 175 7.02 15.78 -1.22
C ALA A 175 7.29 14.42 -1.89
N ILE A 176 7.25 13.36 -1.07
CA ILE A 176 7.30 11.97 -1.56
C ILE A 176 6.10 11.23 -0.99
N LEU A 177 5.45 10.44 -1.85
CA LEU A 177 4.26 9.66 -1.52
C LEU A 177 4.54 8.17 -1.62
N PHE A 178 4.01 7.39 -0.67
CA PHE A 178 3.78 5.95 -0.79
C PHE A 178 2.28 5.73 -0.65
N ASN A 179 1.62 5.40 -1.75
CA ASN A 179 0.18 5.18 -1.75
C ASN A 179 -0.13 3.69 -1.96
N HIS A 180 -0.26 2.95 -0.87
CA HIS A 180 -0.44 1.49 -0.93
C HIS A 180 0.66 0.80 -1.76
N SER A 181 1.90 1.21 -1.55
CA SER A 181 3.07 0.66 -2.24
C SER A 181 4.14 0.15 -1.27
N LEU A 182 4.30 0.78 -0.10
CA LEU A 182 5.36 0.42 0.85
C LEU A 182 5.21 -1.02 1.38
N GLU A 183 3.98 -1.51 1.52
CA GLU A 183 3.67 -2.88 1.94
C GLU A 183 4.10 -3.95 0.93
N HIS A 184 4.38 -3.56 -0.31
CA HIS A 184 4.82 -4.45 -1.40
C HIS A 184 6.34 -4.41 -1.63
N ILE A 185 7.07 -3.50 -1.00
CA ILE A 185 8.51 -3.30 -1.23
C ILE A 185 9.31 -4.30 -0.39
N ASP A 186 10.27 -4.99 -1.01
CA ASP A 186 11.10 -6.01 -0.33
C ASP A 186 11.94 -5.46 0.81
N ASP A 187 12.53 -4.29 0.62
CA ASP A 187 13.31 -3.56 1.61
C ASP A 187 12.62 -2.22 1.96
N PRO A 188 11.63 -2.23 2.88
CA PRO A 188 10.93 -1.00 3.25
C PRO A 188 11.83 -0.02 4.00
N ALA A 189 12.85 -0.49 4.71
CA ALA A 189 13.79 0.37 5.43
C ALA A 189 14.68 1.15 4.45
N GLY A 190 15.25 0.48 3.46
CA GLY A 190 16.00 1.11 2.39
C GLY A 190 15.15 2.06 1.55
N ALA A 191 13.88 1.71 1.28
CA ALA A 191 12.98 2.57 0.53
C ALA A 191 12.65 3.88 1.28
N VAL A 192 12.37 3.81 2.59
CA VAL A 192 12.11 5.02 3.39
C VAL A 192 13.38 5.85 3.58
N ALA A 193 14.54 5.21 3.75
CA ALA A 193 15.83 5.91 3.81
C ALA A 193 16.17 6.61 2.48
N ALA A 194 15.92 5.97 1.34
CA ALA A 194 16.08 6.59 0.02
C ALA A 194 15.12 7.78 -0.16
N ALA A 195 13.86 7.63 0.27
CA ALA A 195 12.91 8.74 0.25
C ALA A 195 13.37 9.91 1.14
N ALA A 196 13.88 9.64 2.34
CA ALA A 196 14.42 10.67 3.22
C ALA A 196 15.59 11.44 2.59
N ARG A 197 16.48 10.74 1.89
CA ARG A 197 17.61 11.35 1.17
C ARG A 197 17.15 12.21 -0.01
N LEU A 198 16.14 11.78 -0.74
CA LEU A 198 15.60 12.50 -1.91
C LEU A 198 14.76 13.72 -1.50
N LEU A 199 14.26 13.78 -0.26
CA LEU A 199 13.53 14.95 0.25
C LEU A 199 14.49 16.10 0.56
N ARG A 200 14.09 17.31 0.15
CA ARG A 200 14.78 18.54 0.57
C ARG A 200 14.53 18.82 2.07
N PRO A 201 15.37 19.65 2.71
CA PRO A 201 15.09 20.13 4.06
C PRO A 201 13.68 20.75 4.17
N GLY A 202 12.88 20.31 5.14
CA GLY A 202 11.48 20.70 5.31
C GLY A 202 10.51 20.04 4.31
N GLY A 203 10.96 19.04 3.53
CA GLY A 203 10.13 18.24 2.65
C GLY A 203 9.23 17.27 3.43
N LEU A 204 8.16 16.79 2.81
CA LEU A 204 7.19 15.89 3.42
C LEU A 204 7.23 14.49 2.82
N LEU A 205 7.30 13.48 3.68
CA LEU A 205 6.96 12.11 3.35
C LEU A 205 5.51 11.83 3.76
N ALA A 206 4.67 11.33 2.85
CA ALA A 206 3.31 10.91 3.15
C ALA A 206 3.11 9.43 2.75
N ILE A 207 2.68 8.61 3.70
CA ILE A 207 2.52 7.16 3.56
C ILE A 207 1.07 6.79 3.84
N ALA A 208 0.45 6.02 2.94
CA ALA A 208 -0.81 5.33 3.16
C ALA A 208 -0.59 3.83 3.00
N VAL A 209 -0.89 3.06 4.05
CA VAL A 209 -0.71 1.59 4.09
C VAL A 209 -1.84 0.92 4.87
N PRO A 210 -2.12 -0.39 4.67
CA PRO A 210 -3.04 -1.13 5.50
C PRO A 210 -2.65 -1.09 6.99
N ASN A 211 -3.67 -0.94 7.86
CA ASN A 211 -3.48 -0.90 9.32
C ASN A 211 -3.64 -2.28 9.94
N PHE A 212 -2.55 -2.95 10.21
CA PHE A 212 -2.56 -4.25 10.88
C PHE A 212 -3.05 -4.18 12.33
N GLY A 213 -3.01 -2.99 12.95
CA GLY A 213 -3.58 -2.71 14.27
C GLY A 213 -5.10 -2.53 14.30
N SER A 214 -5.79 -2.52 13.14
CA SER A 214 -7.21 -2.21 13.01
C SER A 214 -8.13 -3.23 13.70
N TRP A 215 -9.34 -2.76 14.05
CA TRP A 215 -10.38 -3.68 14.54
C TRP A 215 -10.90 -4.61 13.45
N HIS A 216 -10.88 -4.18 12.17
CA HIS A 216 -11.22 -5.03 11.04
C HIS A 216 -10.35 -6.30 10.99
N ARG A 217 -9.02 -6.12 11.11
CA ARG A 217 -8.09 -7.25 11.17
C ARG A 217 -8.35 -8.15 12.38
N ARG A 218 -8.64 -7.56 13.54
CA ARG A 218 -8.94 -8.35 14.76
C ARG A 218 -10.22 -9.16 14.61
N LEU A 219 -11.25 -8.59 13.96
CA LEU A 219 -12.53 -9.25 13.72
C LEU A 219 -12.43 -10.35 12.67
N PHE A 220 -11.77 -10.09 11.53
CA PHE A 220 -11.77 -11.00 10.38
C PHE A 220 -10.55 -11.93 10.33
N GLY A 221 -9.51 -11.67 11.13
CA GLY A 221 -8.31 -12.49 11.17
C GLY A 221 -7.70 -12.70 9.80
N SER A 222 -7.50 -13.96 9.38
CA SER A 222 -6.95 -14.31 8.05
C SER A 222 -7.91 -14.02 6.88
N ALA A 223 -9.16 -13.67 7.15
CA ALA A 223 -10.11 -13.24 6.14
C ALA A 223 -10.18 -11.71 5.99
N TRP A 224 -9.32 -10.95 6.70
CA TRP A 224 -9.24 -9.52 6.53
C TRP A 224 -8.84 -9.15 5.10
N PHE A 225 -9.62 -8.29 4.45
CA PHE A 225 -9.49 -7.95 3.03
C PHE A 225 -8.10 -7.39 2.68
N GLN A 226 -7.55 -6.53 3.53
CA GLN A 226 -6.26 -5.92 3.31
C GLN A 226 -5.06 -6.76 3.79
N LEU A 227 -5.27 -8.02 4.19
CA LEU A 227 -4.18 -8.93 4.49
C LEU A 227 -3.38 -9.30 3.24
N ASP A 228 -4.06 -9.45 2.13
CA ASP A 228 -3.60 -9.68 0.75
C ASP A 228 -2.32 -10.52 0.59
N LEU A 229 -2.31 -11.70 1.24
CA LEU A 229 -1.20 -12.67 1.16
C LEU A 229 -1.10 -13.28 -0.23
N PRO A 230 0.11 -13.45 -0.76
CA PRO A 230 1.42 -13.05 -0.22
C PRO A 230 1.92 -11.69 -0.76
N ARG A 231 1.07 -10.89 -1.43
CA ARG A 231 1.46 -9.62 -2.08
C ARG A 231 1.88 -8.56 -1.08
N HIS A 232 1.17 -8.46 0.06
CA HIS A 232 1.62 -7.62 1.16
C HIS A 232 2.74 -8.33 1.91
N LEU A 233 3.93 -7.81 1.78
CA LEU A 233 5.16 -8.36 2.37
C LEU A 233 5.33 -7.90 3.81
N GLN A 234 4.86 -6.69 4.14
CA GLN A 234 4.85 -6.09 5.48
C GLN A 234 3.43 -5.72 5.88
N HIS A 235 3.19 -5.77 7.19
CA HIS A 235 1.91 -5.45 7.79
C HIS A 235 2.15 -4.42 8.90
N PHE A 236 1.98 -3.15 8.54
CA PHE A 236 2.26 -2.04 9.44
C PHE A 236 1.12 -1.80 10.42
N ASP A 237 1.51 -1.52 11.65
CA ASP A 237 0.69 -0.81 12.61
C ASP A 237 1.28 0.57 12.89
N ARG A 238 0.60 1.37 13.73
CA ARG A 238 1.04 2.74 14.06
C ARG A 238 2.47 2.76 14.61
N ASN A 239 2.82 1.81 15.45
CA ASN A 239 4.11 1.75 16.13
C ASN A 239 5.23 1.36 15.16
N SER A 240 5.07 0.25 14.44
CA SER A 240 6.08 -0.25 13.50
C SER A 240 6.33 0.71 12.33
N LEU A 241 5.28 1.42 11.86
CA LEU A 241 5.44 2.44 10.82
C LEU A 241 6.18 3.68 11.33
N SER A 242 5.90 4.12 12.58
CA SER A 242 6.65 5.24 13.18
C SER A 242 8.12 4.91 13.36
N ILE A 243 8.42 3.72 13.93
CA ILE A 243 9.81 3.26 14.13
C ILE A 243 10.57 3.24 12.79
N LEU A 244 9.94 2.74 11.73
CA LEU A 244 10.55 2.68 10.40
C LEU A 244 10.91 4.07 9.87
N VAL A 245 10.01 5.03 10.01
CA VAL A 245 10.18 6.42 9.53
C VAL A 245 11.22 7.17 10.37
N GLU A 246 11.18 7.01 11.70
CA GLU A 246 12.13 7.62 12.62
C GLU A 246 13.56 7.07 12.43
N ALA A 247 13.69 5.77 12.13
CA ALA A 247 14.97 5.15 11.83
C ALA A 247 15.64 5.73 10.56
N ALA A 248 14.86 6.29 9.64
CA ALA A 248 15.35 6.99 8.46
C ALA A 248 15.66 8.48 8.72
N GLY A 249 15.57 8.94 9.97
CA GLY A 249 15.86 10.33 10.36
C GLY A 249 14.70 11.31 10.11
N LEU A 250 13.51 10.80 9.78
CA LEU A 250 12.33 11.63 9.57
C LEU A 250 11.50 11.76 10.86
N ARG A 251 10.86 12.89 11.05
CA ARG A 251 10.01 13.18 12.21
C ARG A 251 8.53 13.01 11.86
N PRO A 252 7.81 12.02 12.40
CA PRO A 252 6.37 11.92 12.23
C PRO A 252 5.65 13.17 12.77
N VAL A 253 4.81 13.80 11.93
CA VAL A 253 4.05 15.00 12.31
C VAL A 253 2.55 14.73 12.39
N GLU A 254 2.08 13.67 11.75
CA GLU A 254 0.68 13.24 11.84
C GLU A 254 0.56 11.74 11.57
N ILE A 255 -0.21 11.03 12.40
CA ILE A 255 -0.62 9.65 12.12
C ILE A 255 -2.12 9.54 12.37
N THR A 256 -2.87 9.21 11.32
CA THR A 256 -4.31 8.99 11.37
C THR A 256 -4.66 7.61 10.85
N ALA A 257 -5.89 7.18 11.10
CA ALA A 257 -6.42 5.96 10.51
C ALA A 257 -7.78 6.26 9.91
N ALA A 258 -8.05 5.66 8.75
CA ALA A 258 -9.32 5.75 8.05
C ALA A 258 -9.79 4.37 7.59
N SER A 259 -11.07 4.19 7.37
CA SER A 259 -11.62 2.93 6.89
C SER A 259 -11.79 2.94 5.38
N MET A 260 -11.26 1.92 4.72
CA MET A 260 -11.55 1.68 3.30
C MET A 260 -12.95 1.06 3.17
N ARG A 261 -13.84 1.76 2.46
CA ARG A 261 -15.24 1.33 2.29
C ARG A 261 -15.44 -0.12 1.81
N PRO A 262 -14.67 -0.64 0.83
CA PRO A 262 -14.83 -2.02 0.38
C PRO A 262 -14.31 -3.05 1.39
N SER A 263 -13.45 -2.69 2.32
CA SER A 263 -12.74 -3.63 3.18
C SER A 263 -13.64 -4.48 4.09
N PRO A 264 -14.65 -3.97 4.81
CA PRO A 264 -15.52 -4.80 5.63
C PRO A 264 -16.30 -5.84 4.82
N LEU A 265 -16.82 -5.44 3.66
CA LEU A 265 -17.58 -6.34 2.79
C LEU A 265 -16.69 -7.35 2.09
N GLY A 266 -15.50 -6.94 1.66
CA GLY A 266 -14.49 -7.85 1.12
C GLY A 266 -14.07 -8.89 2.16
N SER A 267 -13.83 -8.45 3.40
CA SER A 267 -13.51 -9.34 4.52
C SER A 267 -14.63 -10.32 4.84
N PHE A 268 -15.87 -9.86 4.84
CA PHE A 268 -17.04 -10.71 5.01
C PHE A 268 -17.16 -11.77 3.89
N GLN A 269 -16.95 -11.38 2.64
CA GLN A 269 -16.95 -12.32 1.52
C GLN A 269 -15.80 -13.33 1.65
N TYR A 270 -14.60 -12.91 2.02
CA TYR A 270 -13.50 -13.84 2.27
C TYR A 270 -13.79 -14.80 3.41
N ALA A 271 -14.46 -14.37 4.47
CA ALA A 271 -14.84 -15.22 5.60
C ALA A 271 -15.90 -16.25 5.24
N THR A 272 -16.89 -15.87 4.42
CA THR A 272 -18.06 -16.69 4.11
C THR A 272 -17.95 -17.47 2.82
N LEU A 273 -17.37 -16.87 1.76
CA LEU A 273 -17.31 -17.43 0.41
C LEU A 273 -15.90 -17.89 0.00
N GLY A 274 -14.87 -17.52 0.79
CA GLY A 274 -13.47 -17.80 0.50
C GLY A 274 -12.87 -17.00 -0.67
N ARG A 275 -13.66 -16.16 -1.36
CA ARG A 275 -13.29 -15.35 -2.52
C ARG A 275 -14.12 -14.08 -2.62
N LEU A 276 -13.66 -13.12 -3.45
CA LEU A 276 -14.43 -11.91 -3.74
C LEU A 276 -15.47 -12.14 -4.84
N ARG A 277 -16.60 -11.45 -4.68
CA ARG A 277 -17.63 -11.28 -5.67
C ARG A 277 -18.11 -9.83 -5.65
N PHE A 278 -17.26 -8.90 -6.09
CA PHE A 278 -17.55 -7.46 -6.07
C PHE A 278 -18.62 -7.01 -7.06
N GLU A 279 -19.54 -7.87 -7.48
CA GLU A 279 -20.51 -7.57 -8.51
C GLU A 279 -21.85 -7.11 -7.92
N GLY A 280 -22.32 -5.97 -8.43
CA GLY A 280 -23.71 -5.55 -8.37
C GLY A 280 -24.03 -4.33 -7.50
N ARG A 281 -25.23 -3.76 -7.79
CA ARG A 281 -25.77 -2.59 -7.08
C ARG A 281 -25.96 -2.85 -5.58
N GLY A 282 -26.30 -4.08 -5.21
CA GLY A 282 -26.49 -4.48 -3.81
C GLY A 282 -25.24 -4.35 -2.97
N PHE A 283 -24.06 -4.71 -3.51
CA PHE A 283 -22.78 -4.52 -2.82
C PHE A 283 -22.51 -3.04 -2.50
N ARG A 284 -22.74 -2.16 -3.46
CA ARG A 284 -22.56 -0.71 -3.26
C ARG A 284 -23.53 -0.14 -2.23
N LEU A 285 -24.79 -0.54 -2.25
CA LEU A 285 -25.79 -0.11 -1.27
C LEU A 285 -25.42 -0.56 0.16
N LEU A 286 -24.95 -1.80 0.32
CA LEU A 286 -24.53 -2.29 1.62
C LEU A 286 -23.24 -1.59 2.12
N ALA A 287 -22.31 -1.27 1.23
CA ALA A 287 -21.13 -0.47 1.56
C ALA A 287 -21.51 0.94 2.04
N TRP A 288 -22.53 1.53 1.44
CA TRP A 288 -23.10 2.81 1.88
C TRP A 288 -23.80 2.70 3.23
N ALA A 289 -24.54 1.63 3.47
CA ALA A 289 -25.23 1.40 4.75
C ALA A 289 -24.25 1.25 5.93
N LEU A 290 -23.04 0.75 5.68
CA LEU A 290 -21.96 0.62 6.67
C LEU A 290 -21.19 1.95 6.92
N ALA A 291 -21.40 2.99 6.12
CA ALA A 291 -20.65 4.23 6.22
C ALA A 291 -20.68 4.90 7.61
N PRO A 292 -21.81 4.92 8.38
CA PRO A 292 -21.81 5.48 9.73
C PRO A 292 -20.91 4.72 10.71
N LEU A 293 -20.89 3.38 10.60
CA LEU A 293 -20.03 2.53 11.43
C LEU A 293 -18.55 2.76 11.11
N LEU A 294 -18.21 2.89 9.83
CA LEU A 294 -16.86 3.20 9.38
C LEU A 294 -16.40 4.58 9.86
N PHE A 295 -17.28 5.56 9.79
CA PHE A 295 -17.02 6.90 10.33
C PHE A 295 -16.72 6.89 11.83
N LEU A 296 -17.46 6.10 12.61
CA LEU A 296 -17.18 5.91 14.04
C LEU A 296 -15.83 5.24 14.27
N SER A 297 -15.52 4.21 13.50
CA SER A 297 -14.21 3.52 13.50
C SER A 297 -13.06 4.52 13.28
N ASP A 298 -13.22 5.40 12.30
CA ASP A 298 -12.20 6.40 11.95
C ASP A 298 -12.00 7.41 13.09
N ARG A 299 -13.10 7.84 13.75
CA ARG A 299 -13.04 8.69 14.93
C ARG A 299 -12.29 8.08 16.10
N LEU A 300 -12.32 6.76 16.22
CA LEU A 300 -11.59 6.00 17.24
C LEU A 300 -10.15 5.65 16.80
N ALA A 301 -9.68 6.20 15.68
CA ALA A 301 -8.38 5.89 15.06
C ALA A 301 -8.15 4.38 14.84
N ALA A 302 -9.22 3.63 14.60
CA ALA A 302 -9.25 2.18 14.47
C ALA A 302 -9.52 1.69 13.04
N GLY A 303 -9.55 2.60 12.07
CA GLY A 303 -9.70 2.31 10.65
C GLY A 303 -8.60 1.38 10.11
N ASP A 304 -8.87 0.75 8.98
CA ASP A 304 -8.01 -0.30 8.42
C ASP A 304 -6.98 0.20 7.38
N CYS A 305 -6.82 1.50 7.26
CA CYS A 305 -5.75 2.16 6.53
C CYS A 305 -5.05 3.17 7.46
N LEU A 306 -3.74 3.11 7.56
CA LEU A 306 -2.91 4.11 8.24
C LEU A 306 -2.46 5.18 7.26
N HIS A 307 -2.49 6.41 7.73
CA HIS A 307 -1.91 7.55 7.05
C HIS A 307 -0.88 8.20 7.96
N LEU A 308 0.37 8.25 7.52
CA LEU A 308 1.46 8.89 8.22
C LEU A 308 2.01 10.02 7.37
N VAL A 309 2.23 11.18 7.98
CA VAL A 309 3.02 12.27 7.38
C VAL A 309 4.20 12.53 8.29
N ALA A 310 5.39 12.61 7.69
CA ALA A 310 6.64 12.96 8.37
C ALA A 310 7.37 14.07 7.61
N GLU A 311 8.28 14.74 8.29
CA GLU A 311 9.15 15.76 7.69
C GLU A 311 10.61 15.49 7.99
N THR A 312 11.49 16.00 7.13
CA THR A 312 12.95 15.99 7.30
C THR A 312 13.42 16.93 8.40
#